data_b2dba03679d6a142df6c83fde9ba8a29
#
_entry.id   b2dba03679d6a142df6c83fde9ba8a29
#
_cell.length_a   1.000
_cell.length_b   1.000
_cell.length_c   1.000
_cell.angle_alpha   90.00
_cell.angle_beta   90.00
_cell.angle_gamma   90.00
#
_symmetry.space_group_name_H-M   'P 1'
#
loop_
_entity.id
_entity.type
_entity.pdbx_description
1 polymer ?
#
loop_
_entity_poly.entity_id
_entity_poly.type
_entity_poly.pdbx_seq_one_letter_code
_entity_poly.pdbx_strand_id
1 'polypeptide(L)'
;MGLYPITGLFVSSGIYRYQNEVYKSFNNQPPPPGWQKIRYLPAVSKGSQPSAFDILKTAGRDAIGIPEYSAQDLKTLFEFFAPIWEVQTEGDFDQIGTPFWTADKNPAIDTSRPLSFQRLSFSRFEGKILTQLNYVVWFPARPKEGAFDIYGGLIDGLIYRVTLDGDGQPLLYETVHNCGCYHKFYPTERLQVLKKSDYAEKPLVLKAPAADLDSARMVLALETRTHYVLSLYSLSRQIKTAAVSYSFADYDQLRSLRYSENANRSFFREDSIVDGSERLERYLLWPTGVLSPGAMRQWGRHSVAFVGKRHFDDPDLIEKIFQRVDLH
;
A
#
# COMPACT_ATOMS: atom_id res chain seq x y z
N MET A 1 17.91 28.11 -2.36
CA MET A 1 17.29 28.06 -1.01
C MET A 1 16.13 29.04 -0.78
N GLY A 2 15.77 29.91 -1.73
CA GLY A 2 14.83 31.02 -1.48
C GLY A 2 13.33 30.75 -1.57
N LEU A 3 12.88 29.66 -2.21
CA LEU A 3 11.44 29.40 -2.45
C LEU A 3 10.82 28.35 -1.50
N TYR A 4 11.63 27.54 -0.83
CA TYR A 4 11.17 26.49 0.07
C TYR A 4 10.23 26.95 1.20
N PRO A 5 10.43 28.11 1.86
CA PRO A 5 9.52 28.55 2.92
C PRO A 5 8.13 28.91 2.42
N ILE A 6 8.02 29.51 1.22
CA ILE A 6 6.73 29.96 0.66
C ILE A 6 5.96 28.77 0.09
N THR A 7 6.61 27.93 -0.72
CA THR A 7 5.98 26.72 -1.27
C THR A 7 5.61 25.72 -0.18
N GLY A 8 6.43 25.59 0.87
CA GLY A 8 6.13 24.78 2.04
C GLY A 8 4.81 25.15 2.72
N LEU A 9 4.47 26.42 2.82
CA LEU A 9 3.20 26.89 3.41
C LEU A 9 1.98 26.49 2.56
N PHE A 10 2.05 26.63 1.23
CA PHE A 10 0.95 26.23 0.34
C PHE A 10 0.75 24.72 0.34
N VAL A 11 1.83 23.96 0.25
CA VAL A 11 1.80 22.49 0.31
C VAL A 11 1.25 22.02 1.65
N SER A 12 1.72 22.58 2.77
CA SER A 12 1.21 22.25 4.12
C SER A 12 -0.28 22.55 4.27
N SER A 13 -0.76 23.67 3.70
CA SER A 13 -2.19 24.00 3.73
C SER A 13 -3.03 23.00 2.93
N GLY A 14 -2.55 22.57 1.77
CA GLY A 14 -3.20 21.52 0.96
C GLY A 14 -3.25 20.17 1.69
N ILE A 15 -2.14 19.74 2.28
CA ILE A 15 -2.04 18.51 3.08
C ILE A 15 -3.00 18.57 4.27
N TYR A 16 -3.01 19.69 5.02
CA TYR A 16 -3.89 19.85 6.18
C TYR A 16 -5.38 19.78 5.79
N ARG A 17 -5.77 20.39 4.67
CA ARG A 17 -7.14 20.29 4.13
C ARG A 17 -7.49 18.85 3.81
N TYR A 18 -6.64 18.16 3.05
CA TYR A 18 -6.83 16.75 2.69
C TYR A 18 -6.96 15.87 3.94
N GLN A 19 -6.07 16.00 4.93
CA GLN A 19 -6.13 15.23 6.16
C GLN A 19 -7.44 15.47 6.93
N ASN A 20 -7.88 16.72 7.04
CA ASN A 20 -9.15 17.04 7.69
C ASN A 20 -10.36 16.44 6.96
N GLU A 21 -10.36 16.42 5.64
CA GLU A 21 -11.41 15.77 4.85
C GLU A 21 -11.41 14.26 5.10
N VAL A 22 -10.24 13.62 5.10
CA VAL A 22 -10.13 12.20 5.42
C VAL A 22 -10.60 11.90 6.84
N TYR A 23 -10.19 12.67 7.85
CA TYR A 23 -10.65 12.45 9.23
C TYR A 23 -12.17 12.58 9.39
N LYS A 24 -12.84 13.36 8.56
CA LYS A 24 -14.30 13.53 8.57
C LYS A 24 -15.03 12.41 7.84
N SER A 25 -14.47 11.91 6.75
CA SER A 25 -15.12 10.96 5.83
C SER A 25 -14.74 9.50 6.10
N PHE A 26 -13.52 9.25 6.58
CA PHE A 26 -13.04 7.88 6.80
C PHE A 26 -13.80 7.20 7.95
N ASN A 27 -14.18 5.96 7.71
CA ASN A 27 -14.78 5.10 8.73
C ASN A 27 -14.37 3.63 8.50
N ASN A 28 -14.69 2.79 9.50
CA ASN A 28 -14.40 1.35 9.46
C ASN A 28 -15.66 0.55 9.09
N GLN A 29 -16.51 1.09 8.21
CA GLN A 29 -17.74 0.46 7.77
C GLN A 29 -17.70 0.17 6.28
N PRO A 30 -18.44 -0.84 5.80
CA PRO A 30 -18.65 -1.03 4.39
C PRO A 30 -19.24 0.22 3.72
N PRO A 31 -18.88 0.51 2.46
CA PRO A 31 -19.52 1.56 1.69
C PRO A 31 -21.04 1.39 1.63
N PRO A 32 -21.82 2.47 1.42
CA PRO A 32 -23.28 2.42 1.34
C PRO A 32 -23.79 1.42 0.30
N PRO A 33 -24.98 0.83 0.50
CA PRO A 33 -25.63 -0.01 -0.50
C PRO A 33 -25.81 0.71 -1.85
N GLY A 34 -25.74 -0.04 -2.95
CA GLY A 34 -25.85 0.52 -4.31
C GLY A 34 -24.52 0.97 -4.93
N TRP A 35 -23.45 0.93 -4.19
CA TRP A 35 -22.11 1.22 -4.69
C TRP A 35 -21.67 0.15 -5.69
N GLN A 36 -21.54 0.51 -6.97
CA GLN A 36 -21.07 -0.42 -8.00
C GLN A 36 -19.59 -0.70 -7.79
N LYS A 37 -19.24 -1.96 -7.59
CA LYS A 37 -17.87 -2.37 -7.27
C LYS A 37 -17.50 -3.73 -7.82
N ILE A 38 -16.22 -3.91 -8.04
CA ILE A 38 -15.59 -5.21 -8.21
C ILE A 38 -14.95 -5.62 -6.88
N ARG A 39 -15.26 -6.83 -6.42
CA ARG A 39 -14.61 -7.43 -5.24
C ARG A 39 -13.58 -8.44 -5.70
N TYR A 40 -12.35 -8.28 -5.23
CA TYR A 40 -11.26 -9.20 -5.51
C TYR A 40 -10.91 -10.00 -4.26
N LEU A 41 -10.94 -11.32 -4.37
CA LEU A 41 -10.57 -12.26 -3.30
C LEU A 41 -9.24 -12.92 -3.61
N PRO A 42 -8.39 -13.16 -2.58
CA PRO A 42 -7.13 -13.86 -2.79
C PRO A 42 -7.37 -15.33 -3.16
N ALA A 43 -6.63 -15.81 -4.17
CA ALA A 43 -6.53 -17.23 -4.46
C ALA A 43 -5.68 -17.90 -3.37
N VAL A 44 -6.33 -18.53 -2.41
CA VAL A 44 -5.65 -19.22 -1.31
C VAL A 44 -5.62 -20.73 -1.51
N SER A 45 -4.55 -21.37 -1.05
CA SER A 45 -4.38 -22.82 -1.10
C SER A 45 -5.43 -23.53 -0.24
N LYS A 46 -6.00 -24.63 -0.76
CA LYS A 46 -6.84 -25.53 0.02
C LYS A 46 -5.96 -26.54 0.73
N GLY A 47 -6.19 -26.77 2.01
CA GLY A 47 -5.48 -27.76 2.81
C GLY A 47 -5.21 -27.30 4.23
N SER A 48 -4.77 -28.25 5.08
CA SER A 48 -4.31 -27.91 6.43
C SER A 48 -2.94 -27.21 6.30
N GLN A 49 -2.92 -25.93 6.62
CA GLN A 49 -1.70 -25.11 6.71
C GLN A 49 -1.35 -24.91 8.19
N PRO A 50 -0.06 -24.75 8.54
CA PRO A 50 0.31 -24.29 9.87
C PRO A 50 -0.40 -22.96 10.17
N SER A 51 -0.71 -22.71 11.43
CA SER A 51 -1.25 -21.42 11.85
C SER A 51 -0.25 -20.31 11.51
N ALA A 52 -0.72 -19.23 10.88
CA ALA A 52 0.12 -18.07 10.61
C ALA A 52 0.73 -17.50 11.91
N PHE A 53 -0.02 -17.55 13.00
CA PHE A 53 0.45 -17.12 14.32
C PHE A 53 1.55 -18.03 14.88
N ASP A 54 1.47 -19.34 14.65
CA ASP A 54 2.51 -20.28 15.08
C ASP A 54 3.78 -20.09 14.26
N ILE A 55 3.67 -19.89 12.95
CA ILE A 55 4.84 -19.57 12.10
C ILE A 55 5.59 -18.36 12.64
N LEU A 56 4.88 -17.26 12.96
CA LEU A 56 5.50 -16.03 13.46
C LEU A 56 6.14 -16.19 14.83
N LYS A 57 5.53 -17.00 15.72
CA LYS A 57 6.06 -17.28 17.06
C LYS A 57 7.30 -18.16 17.05
N THR A 58 7.35 -19.12 16.12
CA THR A 58 8.39 -20.14 16.09
C THR A 58 9.49 -19.87 15.07
N ALA A 59 9.38 -18.79 14.28
CA ALA A 59 10.36 -18.41 13.28
C ALA A 59 11.75 -18.25 13.89
N GLY A 60 12.73 -18.92 13.27
CA GLY A 60 14.14 -18.68 13.55
C GLY A 60 14.52 -17.23 13.31
N ARG A 61 15.65 -16.81 13.86
CA ARG A 61 16.19 -15.47 13.62
C ARG A 61 17.66 -15.57 13.28
N ASP A 62 18.11 -14.74 12.35
CA ASP A 62 19.52 -14.62 12.02
C ASP A 62 20.34 -13.94 13.14
N ALA A 63 21.65 -13.77 12.92
CA ALA A 63 22.57 -13.20 13.90
C ALA A 63 22.26 -11.75 14.30
N ILE A 64 21.48 -11.01 13.50
CA ILE A 64 21.05 -9.64 13.78
C ILE A 64 19.58 -9.55 14.15
N GLY A 65 18.92 -10.70 14.35
CA GLY A 65 17.55 -10.79 14.85
C GLY A 65 16.45 -10.69 13.78
N ILE A 66 16.79 -10.77 12.49
CA ILE A 66 15.80 -10.79 11.40
C ILE A 66 15.12 -12.16 11.38
N PRO A 67 13.76 -12.22 11.39
CA PRO A 67 13.05 -13.48 11.27
C PRO A 67 13.34 -14.19 9.94
N GLU A 68 13.58 -15.50 10.00
CA GLU A 68 13.81 -16.36 8.85
C GLU A 68 12.57 -17.22 8.60
N TYR A 69 12.09 -17.23 7.36
CA TYR A 69 10.91 -17.97 6.94
C TYR A 69 11.26 -18.88 5.76
N SER A 70 10.74 -20.10 5.75
CA SER A 70 10.76 -20.92 4.55
C SER A 70 9.83 -20.33 3.47
N ALA A 71 10.02 -20.75 2.22
CA ALA A 71 9.12 -20.34 1.13
C ALA A 71 7.65 -20.72 1.40
N GLN A 72 7.43 -21.87 2.07
CA GLN A 72 6.10 -22.33 2.45
C GLN A 72 5.51 -21.46 3.57
N ASP A 73 6.30 -21.06 4.56
CA ASP A 73 5.88 -20.16 5.64
C ASP A 73 5.46 -18.82 5.07
N LEU A 74 6.29 -18.22 4.20
CA LEU A 74 5.97 -16.96 3.53
C LEU A 74 4.68 -17.07 2.73
N LYS A 75 4.50 -18.15 1.97
CA LYS A 75 3.25 -18.38 1.24
C LYS A 75 2.05 -18.40 2.18
N THR A 76 2.13 -19.15 3.29
CA THR A 76 1.07 -19.24 4.29
C THR A 76 0.77 -17.88 4.92
N LEU A 77 1.79 -17.12 5.31
CA LEU A 77 1.64 -15.79 5.89
C LEU A 77 0.97 -14.81 4.90
N PHE A 78 1.44 -14.77 3.67
CA PHE A 78 0.87 -13.90 2.65
C PHE A 78 -0.57 -14.30 2.29
N GLU A 79 -0.90 -15.57 2.19
CA GLU A 79 -2.27 -16.02 1.95
C GLU A 79 -3.19 -15.72 3.14
N PHE A 80 -2.70 -15.84 4.37
CA PHE A 80 -3.49 -15.59 5.58
C PHE A 80 -3.86 -14.11 5.73
N PHE A 81 -2.89 -13.21 5.62
CA PHE A 81 -3.09 -11.77 5.82
C PHE A 81 -3.50 -11.02 4.55
N ALA A 82 -3.64 -11.71 3.41
CA ALA A 82 -4.05 -11.08 2.15
C ALA A 82 -5.38 -10.33 2.29
N PRO A 83 -5.48 -9.09 1.80
CA PRO A 83 -6.71 -8.33 1.89
C PRO A 83 -7.76 -8.76 0.86
N ILE A 84 -8.99 -8.32 1.07
CA ILE A 84 -10.00 -8.22 0.05
C ILE A 84 -9.91 -6.79 -0.52
N TRP A 85 -9.87 -6.68 -1.84
CA TRP A 85 -9.97 -5.38 -2.49
C TRP A 85 -11.41 -5.19 -2.98
N GLU A 86 -12.07 -4.12 -2.56
CA GLU A 86 -13.33 -3.66 -3.12
C GLU A 86 -13.10 -2.35 -3.85
N VAL A 87 -13.15 -2.38 -5.17
CA VAL A 87 -12.89 -1.21 -6.00
C VAL A 87 -14.19 -0.72 -6.58
N GLN A 88 -14.59 0.50 -6.25
CA GLN A 88 -15.68 1.18 -6.95
C GLN A 88 -15.29 1.31 -8.42
N THR A 89 -16.18 0.97 -9.33
CA THR A 89 -15.84 0.87 -10.74
C THR A 89 -16.77 1.66 -11.63
N GLU A 90 -16.18 2.45 -12.52
CA GLU A 90 -16.83 3.18 -13.61
C GLU A 90 -16.23 2.77 -14.96
N GLY A 91 -15.11 2.06 -14.97
CA GLY A 91 -14.43 1.62 -16.18
C GLY A 91 -13.28 0.67 -15.95
N ASP A 92 -12.62 0.29 -17.04
CA ASP A 92 -11.49 -0.66 -17.00
C ASP A 92 -10.29 -0.11 -16.21
N PHE A 93 -10.19 1.22 -16.10
CA PHE A 93 -9.14 1.88 -15.32
C PHE A 93 -9.20 1.58 -13.82
N ASP A 94 -10.34 1.11 -13.31
CA ASP A 94 -10.54 0.71 -11.91
C ASP A 94 -10.27 -0.78 -11.66
N GLN A 95 -9.85 -1.53 -12.69
CA GLN A 95 -9.62 -2.97 -12.54
C GLN A 95 -8.17 -3.26 -12.15
N ILE A 96 -7.99 -4.10 -11.13
CA ILE A 96 -6.68 -4.61 -10.76
C ILE A 96 -6.14 -5.53 -11.85
N GLY A 97 -4.86 -5.35 -12.22
CA GLY A 97 -4.24 -6.18 -13.25
C GLY A 97 -2.74 -6.40 -13.06
N THR A 98 -2.16 -7.02 -14.06
CA THR A 98 -0.74 -7.39 -14.11
C THR A 98 0.04 -6.45 -15.02
N PRO A 99 1.11 -5.79 -14.54
CA PRO A 99 2.01 -5.01 -15.38
C PRO A 99 2.66 -5.83 -16.49
N PHE A 100 2.73 -5.25 -17.68
CA PHE A 100 3.40 -5.85 -18.84
C PHE A 100 3.89 -4.77 -19.80
N TRP A 101 4.68 -5.18 -20.79
CA TRP A 101 5.11 -4.35 -21.90
C TRP A 101 4.27 -4.64 -23.13
N THR A 102 3.64 -3.62 -23.73
CA THR A 102 2.89 -3.76 -24.97
C THR A 102 3.81 -4.06 -26.15
N ALA A 103 3.25 -4.43 -27.31
CA ALA A 103 4.02 -4.61 -28.56
C ALA A 103 4.80 -3.34 -28.94
N ASP A 104 4.24 -2.16 -28.68
CA ASP A 104 4.89 -0.86 -28.91
C ASP A 104 5.86 -0.47 -27.77
N LYS A 105 6.16 -1.40 -26.89
CA LYS A 105 7.13 -1.24 -25.79
C LYS A 105 6.76 -0.17 -24.76
N ASN A 106 5.47 0.10 -24.59
CA ASN A 106 4.94 0.94 -23.54
C ASN A 106 4.52 0.09 -22.32
N PRO A 107 4.70 0.57 -21.09
CA PRO A 107 4.19 -0.12 -19.93
C PRO A 107 2.65 -0.04 -19.88
N ALA A 108 2.00 -1.13 -19.53
CA ALA A 108 0.55 -1.23 -19.40
C ALA A 108 0.14 -2.24 -18.32
N ILE A 109 -1.17 -2.29 -18.02
CA ILE A 109 -1.74 -3.22 -17.05
C ILE A 109 -2.78 -4.11 -17.74
N ASP A 110 -2.56 -5.42 -17.65
CA ASP A 110 -3.48 -6.45 -18.17
C ASP A 110 -4.52 -6.80 -17.10
N THR A 111 -5.70 -6.24 -17.21
CA THR A 111 -6.81 -6.42 -16.26
C THR A 111 -7.47 -7.81 -16.36
N SER A 112 -7.20 -8.59 -17.40
CA SER A 112 -7.66 -9.97 -17.48
C SER A 112 -6.97 -10.90 -16.49
N ARG A 113 -5.86 -10.46 -15.89
CA ARG A 113 -5.03 -11.20 -14.93
C ARG A 113 -4.88 -10.41 -13.63
N PRO A 114 -5.88 -10.39 -12.75
CA PRO A 114 -5.79 -9.73 -11.45
C PRO A 114 -4.66 -10.34 -10.61
N LEU A 115 -3.74 -9.48 -10.16
CA LEU A 115 -2.53 -9.90 -9.45
C LEU A 115 -2.19 -8.93 -8.32
N SER A 116 -1.77 -9.47 -7.19
CA SER A 116 -1.13 -8.72 -6.10
C SER A 116 0.32 -9.17 -5.96
N PHE A 117 1.26 -8.24 -6.09
CA PHE A 117 2.66 -8.53 -5.82
C PHE A 117 2.93 -8.54 -4.34
N GLN A 118 3.73 -9.50 -3.90
CA GLN A 118 4.09 -9.72 -2.50
C GLN A 118 5.54 -9.29 -2.26
N ARG A 119 5.77 -8.58 -1.14
CA ARG A 119 7.11 -8.24 -0.69
C ARG A 119 7.21 -8.33 0.82
N LEU A 120 8.19 -9.10 1.29
CA LEU A 120 8.60 -9.12 2.68
C LEU A 120 9.48 -7.90 2.97
N SER A 121 9.22 -7.22 4.08
CA SER A 121 10.10 -6.20 4.64
C SER A 121 10.09 -6.27 6.16
N PHE A 122 10.93 -5.48 6.80
CA PHE A 122 11.08 -5.47 8.25
C PHE A 122 11.11 -4.05 8.77
N SER A 123 10.67 -3.86 10.02
CA SER A 123 10.75 -2.60 10.74
C SER A 123 11.31 -2.85 12.13
N ARG A 124 11.92 -1.83 12.73
CA ARG A 124 12.33 -1.86 14.13
C ARG A 124 11.26 -1.22 15.01
N PHE A 125 11.04 -1.81 16.16
CA PHE A 125 10.15 -1.25 17.17
C PHE A 125 10.50 -1.82 18.54
N GLU A 126 10.83 -0.93 19.49
CA GLU A 126 11.21 -1.30 20.86
C GLU A 126 12.32 -2.38 20.93
N GLY A 127 13.35 -2.18 20.12
CA GLY A 127 14.49 -3.10 20.07
C GLY A 127 14.22 -4.45 19.39
N LYS A 128 13.03 -4.66 18.83
CA LYS A 128 12.64 -5.87 18.11
C LYS A 128 12.55 -5.61 16.61
N ILE A 129 12.79 -6.66 15.82
CA ILE A 129 12.54 -6.63 14.38
C ILE A 129 11.17 -7.25 14.12
N LEU A 130 10.30 -6.47 13.54
CA LEU A 130 8.94 -6.82 13.17
C LEU A 130 8.84 -7.20 11.71
N THR A 131 8.00 -8.19 11.41
CA THR A 131 7.70 -8.64 10.05
C THR A 131 6.66 -7.75 9.40
N GLN A 132 6.90 -7.36 8.15
CA GLN A 132 5.97 -6.58 7.34
C GLN A 132 5.63 -7.31 6.05
N LEU A 133 4.35 -7.59 5.85
CA LEU A 133 3.81 -8.19 4.63
C LEU A 133 3.22 -7.08 3.76
N ASN A 134 3.76 -6.92 2.55
CA ASN A 134 3.33 -5.87 1.63
C ASN A 134 2.62 -6.49 0.42
N TYR A 135 1.46 -5.92 0.07
CA TYR A 135 0.63 -6.31 -1.06
C TYR A 135 0.51 -5.12 -2.00
N VAL A 136 0.99 -5.27 -3.23
CA VAL A 136 1.05 -4.20 -4.22
C VAL A 136 0.14 -4.54 -5.38
N VAL A 137 -0.82 -3.67 -5.68
CA VAL A 137 -1.73 -3.81 -6.81
C VAL A 137 -1.55 -2.64 -7.78
N TRP A 138 -1.88 -2.90 -9.05
CA TRP A 138 -1.73 -1.96 -10.15
C TRP A 138 -3.04 -1.79 -10.91
N PHE A 139 -3.26 -0.57 -11.39
CA PHE A 139 -4.41 -0.15 -12.19
C PHE A 139 -3.93 0.48 -13.49
N PRO A 140 -4.74 0.40 -14.59
CA PRO A 140 -4.36 0.95 -15.90
C PRO A 140 -4.12 2.45 -15.91
N ALA A 141 -4.89 3.22 -15.16
CA ALA A 141 -4.80 4.67 -15.14
C ALA A 141 -5.53 5.28 -13.93
N ARG A 142 -5.16 6.51 -13.60
CA ARG A 142 -6.01 7.49 -12.95
C ARG A 142 -6.52 8.44 -14.04
N PRO A 143 -7.78 8.30 -14.53
CA PRO A 143 -8.30 9.11 -15.62
C PRO A 143 -8.31 10.59 -15.25
N LYS A 144 -8.03 11.46 -16.23
CA LYS A 144 -8.11 12.91 -16.03
C LYS A 144 -9.55 13.37 -15.95
N GLU A 145 -9.86 14.24 -14.99
CA GLU A 145 -11.15 14.90 -14.81
C GLU A 145 -11.22 16.28 -15.51
N GLY A 146 -10.69 16.34 -16.71
CA GLY A 146 -10.65 17.56 -17.52
C GLY A 146 -9.23 17.99 -17.89
N ALA A 147 -9.15 19.09 -18.66
CA ALA A 147 -7.87 19.55 -19.25
C ALA A 147 -6.87 20.04 -18.19
N PHE A 148 -7.33 20.49 -17.03
CA PHE A 148 -6.50 21.05 -15.96
C PHE A 148 -6.26 20.07 -14.81
N ASP A 149 -6.71 18.82 -14.93
CA ASP A 149 -6.38 17.81 -13.92
C ASP A 149 -4.89 17.46 -13.96
N ILE A 150 -4.19 17.85 -12.90
CA ILE A 150 -2.76 17.66 -12.74
C ILE A 150 -2.39 16.29 -12.14
N TYR A 151 -3.38 15.55 -11.62
CA TYR A 151 -3.18 14.27 -10.92
C TYR A 151 -3.43 13.05 -11.81
N GLY A 152 -4.20 13.21 -12.89
CA GLY A 152 -4.54 12.13 -13.81
C GLY A 152 -3.37 11.71 -14.70
N GLY A 153 -3.32 10.44 -15.08
CA GLY A 153 -2.31 9.87 -15.98
C GLY A 153 -2.38 8.36 -16.07
N LEU A 154 -1.49 7.79 -16.88
CA LEU A 154 -1.35 6.34 -17.05
C LEU A 154 -0.78 5.69 -15.79
N ILE A 155 -1.18 4.46 -15.57
CA ILE A 155 -0.74 3.57 -14.50
C ILE A 155 -0.91 4.21 -13.13
N ASP A 156 -1.63 3.52 -12.28
CA ASP A 156 -1.78 3.85 -10.87
C ASP A 156 -1.57 2.58 -10.03
N GLY A 157 -1.50 2.72 -8.72
CA GLY A 157 -1.35 1.55 -7.87
C GLY A 157 -1.33 1.89 -6.39
N LEU A 158 -1.54 0.84 -5.60
CA LEU A 158 -1.66 0.93 -4.15
C LEU A 158 -0.82 -0.16 -3.48
N ILE A 159 -0.19 0.20 -2.38
CA ILE A 159 0.47 -0.71 -1.45
C ILE A 159 -0.37 -0.79 -0.17
N TYR A 160 -0.68 -1.99 0.27
CA TYR A 160 -1.18 -2.30 1.58
C TYR A 160 -0.13 -3.06 2.36
N ARG A 161 0.17 -2.62 3.59
CA ARG A 161 1.16 -3.25 4.46
C ARG A 161 0.55 -3.67 5.78
N VAL A 162 0.87 -4.88 6.22
CA VAL A 162 0.55 -5.40 7.55
C VAL A 162 1.84 -5.57 8.32
N THR A 163 1.98 -4.85 9.42
CA THR A 163 3.10 -5.04 10.36
C THR A 163 2.65 -5.91 11.50
N LEU A 164 3.39 -7.00 11.72
CA LEU A 164 3.07 -8.06 12.67
C LEU A 164 3.99 -8.00 13.89
N ASP A 165 3.41 -8.17 15.06
CA ASP A 165 4.17 -8.32 16.30
C ASP A 165 4.79 -9.71 16.45
N GLY A 166 5.64 -9.88 17.44
CA GLY A 166 6.29 -11.16 17.74
C GLY A 166 5.33 -12.28 18.16
N ASP A 167 4.12 -11.96 18.56
CA ASP A 167 3.05 -12.93 18.84
C ASP A 167 2.21 -13.28 17.60
N GLY A 168 2.54 -12.68 16.46
CA GLY A 168 1.86 -12.89 15.21
C GLY A 168 0.63 -11.99 14.98
N GLN A 169 0.23 -11.21 15.96
CA GLN A 169 -0.90 -10.31 15.81
C GLN A 169 -0.51 -9.02 15.09
N PRO A 170 -1.38 -8.45 14.24
CA PRO A 170 -1.13 -7.15 13.64
C PRO A 170 -1.00 -6.05 14.69
N LEU A 171 0.02 -5.22 14.52
CA LEU A 171 0.20 -3.96 15.24
C LEU A 171 -0.32 -2.78 14.43
N LEU A 172 -0.06 -2.81 13.12
CA LEU A 172 -0.30 -1.67 12.26
C LEU A 172 -0.67 -2.15 10.86
N TYR A 173 -1.68 -1.51 10.28
CA TYR A 173 -1.93 -1.56 8.86
C TYR A 173 -1.58 -0.21 8.25
N GLU A 174 -1.13 -0.22 7.00
CA GLU A 174 -0.76 0.99 6.28
C GLU A 174 -1.20 0.89 4.83
N THR A 175 -1.51 2.04 4.23
CA THR A 175 -1.74 2.15 2.79
C THR A 175 -0.98 3.33 2.25
N VAL A 176 -0.42 3.18 1.05
CA VAL A 176 0.23 4.25 0.31
C VAL A 176 0.09 3.99 -1.18
N HIS A 177 -0.15 5.03 -1.97
CA HIS A 177 -0.11 4.88 -3.43
C HIS A 177 1.30 4.58 -3.92
N ASN A 178 1.43 3.89 -5.05
CA ASN A 178 2.74 3.53 -5.61
C ASN A 178 3.58 4.75 -6.02
N CYS A 179 3.05 5.96 -5.95
CA CYS A 179 3.80 7.21 -6.05
C CYS A 179 4.43 7.66 -4.71
N GLY A 180 4.03 7.09 -3.59
CA GLY A 180 4.39 7.53 -2.24
C GLY A 180 3.39 8.49 -1.60
N CYS A 181 2.37 8.92 -2.35
CA CYS A 181 1.34 9.84 -1.86
C CYS A 181 0.29 9.13 -0.98
N TYR A 182 -0.45 9.93 -0.21
CA TYR A 182 -1.63 9.47 0.57
C TYR A 182 -1.33 8.36 1.57
N HIS A 183 -0.17 8.42 2.21
CA HIS A 183 0.20 7.46 3.24
C HIS A 183 -0.72 7.58 4.46
N LYS A 184 -1.40 6.49 4.79
CA LYS A 184 -2.32 6.36 5.91
C LYS A 184 -1.87 5.25 6.85
N PHE A 185 -1.92 5.53 8.14
CA PHE A 185 -1.63 4.57 9.21
C PHE A 185 -2.92 4.17 9.91
N TYR A 186 -3.09 2.90 10.17
CA TYR A 186 -4.22 2.32 10.89
C TYR A 186 -3.69 1.47 12.04
N PRO A 187 -3.26 2.10 13.16
CA PRO A 187 -2.82 1.36 14.34
C PRO A 187 -3.97 0.55 14.93
N THR A 188 -3.66 -0.64 15.42
CA THR A 188 -4.55 -1.41 16.31
C THR A 188 -4.57 -0.77 17.67
N GLU A 189 -5.43 -1.26 18.57
CA GLU A 189 -5.51 -0.79 19.97
C GLU A 189 -4.22 -1.04 20.78
N ARG A 190 -3.27 -1.79 20.22
CA ARG A 190 -1.95 -2.06 20.83
C ARG A 190 -0.95 -0.90 20.65
N LEU A 191 -1.28 0.08 19.81
CA LEU A 191 -0.42 1.24 19.51
C LEU A 191 -1.16 2.56 19.78
N GLN A 192 -0.43 3.53 20.29
CA GLN A 192 -0.87 4.92 20.39
C GLN A 192 0.15 5.86 19.78
N VAL A 193 -0.32 6.98 19.24
CA VAL A 193 0.53 8.00 18.64
C VAL A 193 1.37 8.67 19.72
N LEU A 194 2.65 8.89 19.45
CA LEU A 194 3.53 9.66 20.32
C LEU A 194 3.00 11.09 20.52
N LYS A 195 3.03 11.60 21.75
CA LYS A 195 2.59 12.97 22.08
C LYS A 195 3.40 14.05 21.34
N LYS A 196 4.67 13.76 21.03
CA LYS A 196 5.56 14.62 20.26
C LYS A 196 6.03 13.84 19.04
N SER A 197 5.85 14.42 17.87
CA SER A 197 6.38 13.90 16.62
C SER A 197 7.38 14.93 16.06
N ASP A 198 8.54 14.46 15.66
CA ASP A 198 9.58 15.27 15.02
C ASP A 198 9.32 15.54 13.53
N TYR A 199 8.23 14.99 12.99
CA TYR A 199 7.87 15.19 11.58
C TYR A 199 7.20 16.55 11.36
N ALA A 200 7.78 17.36 10.45
CA ALA A 200 7.20 18.62 10.03
C ALA A 200 5.81 18.44 9.39
N GLU A 201 5.66 17.41 8.57
CA GLU A 201 4.36 16.96 8.06
C GLU A 201 3.82 15.87 8.98
N LYS A 202 2.69 16.14 9.64
CA LYS A 202 2.06 15.17 10.55
C LYS A 202 1.62 13.92 9.79
N PRO A 203 1.89 12.70 10.31
CA PRO A 203 1.34 11.48 9.76
C PRO A 203 -0.20 11.48 9.81
N LEU A 204 -0.84 10.97 8.76
CA LEU A 204 -2.29 10.75 8.75
C LEU A 204 -2.58 9.42 9.45
N VAL A 205 -3.02 9.50 10.70
CA VAL A 205 -3.30 8.34 11.54
C VAL A 205 -4.79 8.18 11.74
N LEU A 206 -5.31 7.05 11.30
CA LEU A 206 -6.71 6.64 11.42
C LEU A 206 -6.81 5.50 12.45
N LYS A 207 -7.93 4.84 12.56
CA LYS A 207 -8.08 3.69 13.47
C LYS A 207 -8.26 2.40 12.66
N ALA A 208 -7.57 1.32 13.06
CA ALA A 208 -7.85 0.01 12.52
C ALA A 208 -9.22 -0.51 13.03
N PRO A 209 -9.98 -1.26 12.21
CA PRO A 209 -11.13 -1.99 12.70
C PRO A 209 -10.69 -3.11 13.63
N ALA A 210 -11.49 -3.40 14.64
CA ALA A 210 -11.36 -4.64 15.40
C ALA A 210 -11.74 -5.81 14.47
N ALA A 211 -10.91 -6.85 14.42
CA ALA A 211 -11.17 -8.03 13.62
C ALA A 211 -10.58 -9.27 14.27
N ASP A 212 -11.39 -10.33 14.33
CA ASP A 212 -10.89 -11.69 14.53
C ASP A 212 -10.39 -12.24 13.20
N LEU A 213 -9.08 -12.30 13.02
CA LEU A 213 -8.46 -12.68 11.75
C LEU A 213 -8.56 -14.18 11.43
N ASP A 214 -8.91 -15.03 12.39
CA ASP A 214 -9.19 -16.45 12.11
C ASP A 214 -10.50 -16.60 11.31
N SER A 215 -11.50 -15.80 11.64
CA SER A 215 -12.82 -15.82 11.00
C SER A 215 -13.02 -14.76 9.94
N ALA A 216 -12.21 -13.68 9.94
CA ALA A 216 -12.39 -12.52 9.09
C ALA A 216 -11.13 -12.17 8.29
N ARG A 217 -11.30 -11.32 7.29
CA ARG A 217 -10.26 -10.78 6.42
C ARG A 217 -10.45 -9.27 6.28
N MET A 218 -9.34 -8.55 6.25
CA MET A 218 -9.37 -7.10 6.05
C MET A 218 -9.83 -6.75 4.63
N VAL A 219 -10.64 -5.72 4.52
CA VAL A 219 -11.18 -5.18 3.26
C VAL A 219 -10.74 -3.74 3.09
N LEU A 220 -10.16 -3.44 1.94
CA LEU A 220 -9.91 -2.08 1.50
C LEU A 220 -10.97 -1.68 0.47
N ALA A 221 -11.79 -0.69 0.81
CA ALA A 221 -12.72 -0.08 -0.14
C ALA A 221 -12.05 1.10 -0.82
N LEU A 222 -11.93 1.03 -2.14
CA LEU A 222 -11.24 2.00 -2.97
C LEU A 222 -12.24 2.79 -3.82
N GLU A 223 -12.03 4.09 -3.90
CA GLU A 223 -12.78 5.01 -4.76
C GLU A 223 -12.46 4.75 -6.22
N THR A 224 -13.45 4.93 -7.09
CA THR A 224 -13.23 4.94 -8.55
C THR A 224 -12.24 6.04 -8.94
N ARG A 225 -11.53 5.87 -10.05
CA ARG A 225 -10.64 6.84 -10.69
C ARG A 225 -9.40 7.21 -9.85
N THR A 226 -9.60 7.56 -8.59
CA THR A 226 -8.52 8.04 -7.68
C THR A 226 -7.83 6.90 -6.94
N HIS A 227 -8.50 5.75 -6.81
CA HIS A 227 -8.11 4.59 -6.01
C HIS A 227 -7.79 4.94 -4.54
N TYR A 228 -8.37 6.03 -4.01
CA TYR A 228 -8.23 6.37 -2.60
C TYR A 228 -8.89 5.34 -1.71
N VAL A 229 -8.23 4.99 -0.61
CA VAL A 229 -8.83 4.15 0.41
C VAL A 229 -9.88 4.95 1.15
N LEU A 230 -11.15 4.63 0.93
CA LEU A 230 -12.31 5.26 1.55
C LEU A 230 -12.61 4.67 2.93
N SER A 231 -12.45 3.35 3.06
CA SER A 231 -12.65 2.65 4.33
C SER A 231 -11.76 1.41 4.43
N LEU A 232 -11.45 1.04 5.67
CA LEU A 232 -10.79 -0.21 6.04
C LEU A 232 -11.71 -0.90 7.04
N TYR A 233 -12.18 -2.11 6.73
CA TYR A 233 -13.09 -2.87 7.57
C TYR A 233 -12.81 -4.37 7.45
N SER A 234 -13.56 -5.22 8.11
CA SER A 234 -13.40 -6.67 8.04
C SER A 234 -14.65 -7.37 7.54
N LEU A 235 -14.48 -8.46 6.79
CA LEU A 235 -15.53 -9.36 6.36
C LEU A 235 -15.18 -10.80 6.71
N SER A 236 -16.20 -11.61 6.94
CA SER A 236 -16.03 -13.07 7.10
C SER A 236 -15.23 -13.66 5.93
N ARG A 237 -14.34 -14.60 6.23
CA ARG A 237 -13.61 -15.36 5.20
C ARG A 237 -14.55 -16.20 4.33
N GLN A 238 -15.77 -16.51 4.80
CA GLN A 238 -16.79 -17.28 4.08
C GLN A 238 -17.70 -16.37 3.25
N ILE A 239 -17.12 -15.64 2.28
CA ILE A 239 -17.88 -14.75 1.41
C ILE A 239 -18.60 -15.58 0.34
N LYS A 240 -19.93 -15.39 0.22
CA LYS A 240 -20.79 -16.05 -0.77
C LYS A 240 -21.18 -15.16 -1.95
N THR A 241 -20.73 -13.91 -1.98
CA THR A 241 -21.05 -12.96 -3.05
C THR A 241 -20.13 -13.13 -4.25
N ALA A 242 -20.59 -12.71 -5.44
CA ALA A 242 -19.78 -12.71 -6.65
C ALA A 242 -18.48 -11.92 -6.43
N ALA A 243 -17.36 -12.52 -6.82
CA ALA A 243 -16.04 -11.94 -6.67
C ALA A 243 -15.09 -12.46 -7.77
N VAL A 244 -14.10 -11.64 -8.10
CA VAL A 244 -13.00 -12.01 -8.97
C VAL A 244 -11.86 -12.55 -8.11
N SER A 245 -11.22 -13.63 -8.53
CA SER A 245 -10.03 -14.12 -7.82
C SER A 245 -8.79 -13.39 -8.30
N TYR A 246 -7.89 -13.00 -7.38
CA TYR A 246 -6.57 -12.51 -7.73
C TYR A 246 -5.47 -13.47 -7.26
N SER A 247 -4.42 -13.56 -8.05
CA SER A 247 -3.24 -14.38 -7.76
C SER A 247 -2.14 -13.57 -7.09
N PHE A 248 -1.06 -14.24 -6.69
CA PHE A 248 0.12 -13.64 -6.09
C PHE A 248 1.36 -13.84 -6.96
N ALA A 249 2.27 -12.87 -6.91
CA ALA A 249 3.60 -12.96 -7.47
C ALA A 249 4.62 -12.24 -6.58
N ASP A 250 5.88 -12.63 -6.69
CA ASP A 250 6.96 -11.90 -6.03
C ASP A 250 7.15 -10.52 -6.68
N TYR A 251 7.32 -9.49 -5.85
CA TYR A 251 7.48 -8.10 -6.30
C TYR A 251 8.70 -7.93 -7.22
N ASP A 252 9.77 -8.68 -6.99
CA ASP A 252 10.99 -8.56 -7.78
C ASP A 252 10.82 -9.03 -9.24
N GLN A 253 9.72 -9.74 -9.57
CA GLN A 253 9.36 -10.01 -10.98
C GLN A 253 9.15 -8.73 -11.79
N LEU A 254 8.73 -7.63 -11.17
CA LEU A 254 8.60 -6.32 -11.84
C LEU A 254 9.94 -5.78 -12.38
N ARG A 255 11.06 -6.28 -11.89
CA ARG A 255 12.40 -5.90 -12.38
C ARG A 255 12.82 -6.65 -13.64
N SER A 256 12.04 -7.65 -14.07
CA SER A 256 12.39 -8.52 -15.20
C SER A 256 11.15 -9.02 -15.92
N LEU A 257 10.30 -8.09 -16.38
CA LEU A 257 9.12 -8.41 -17.18
C LEU A 257 9.54 -8.71 -18.63
N ARG A 258 8.81 -9.61 -19.30
CA ARG A 258 9.03 -9.93 -20.70
C ARG A 258 8.81 -8.69 -21.57
N TYR A 259 9.86 -8.30 -22.29
CA TYR A 259 9.88 -7.11 -23.13
C TYR A 259 9.87 -7.43 -24.63
N SER A 260 10.43 -8.57 -24.99
CA SER A 260 10.43 -9.15 -26.33
C SER A 260 10.54 -10.67 -26.23
N GLU A 261 10.61 -11.37 -27.38
CA GLU A 261 10.79 -12.82 -27.39
C GLU A 261 12.04 -13.27 -26.63
N ASN A 262 13.13 -12.49 -26.74
CA ASN A 262 14.45 -12.86 -26.22
C ASN A 262 15.00 -11.90 -25.16
N ALA A 263 14.18 -10.96 -24.64
CA ALA A 263 14.66 -9.99 -23.66
C ALA A 263 13.62 -9.69 -22.59
N ASN A 264 14.10 -9.52 -21.36
CA ASN A 264 13.34 -8.97 -20.25
C ASN A 264 13.79 -7.53 -19.97
N ARG A 265 12.91 -6.73 -19.43
CA ARG A 265 13.17 -5.35 -19.02
C ARG A 265 12.47 -5.07 -17.68
N SER A 266 13.13 -4.28 -16.83
CA SER A 266 12.51 -3.76 -15.63
C SER A 266 11.31 -2.87 -15.98
N PHE A 267 10.21 -2.99 -15.23
CA PHE A 267 9.06 -2.11 -15.32
C PHE A 267 9.41 -0.66 -14.91
N PHE A 268 10.50 -0.51 -14.16
CA PHE A 268 11.02 0.76 -13.69
C PHE A 268 12.24 1.18 -14.52
N ARG A 269 12.35 2.47 -14.82
CA ARG A 269 13.55 3.09 -15.41
C ARG A 269 14.70 3.11 -14.39
N GLU A 270 15.87 3.61 -14.82
CA GLU A 270 17.05 3.79 -13.97
C GLU A 270 16.80 4.75 -12.80
N ASP A 271 15.93 5.76 -12.99
CA ASP A 271 15.48 6.68 -11.94
C ASP A 271 14.42 6.08 -11.00
N SER A 272 14.10 4.79 -11.18
CA SER A 272 13.13 4.03 -10.38
C SER A 272 11.67 4.45 -10.60
N ILE A 273 11.35 5.15 -11.68
CA ILE A 273 9.99 5.57 -12.06
C ILE A 273 9.46 4.66 -13.17
N VAL A 274 8.15 4.38 -13.15
CA VAL A 274 7.46 3.70 -14.26
C VAL A 274 7.27 4.69 -15.38
N ASP A 275 7.74 4.34 -16.59
CA ASP A 275 7.67 5.20 -17.77
C ASP A 275 6.23 5.57 -18.12
N GLY A 276 5.98 6.84 -18.45
CA GLY A 276 4.65 7.36 -18.78
C GLY A 276 3.70 7.53 -17.60
N SER A 277 4.12 7.21 -16.36
CA SER A 277 3.30 7.39 -15.16
C SER A 277 3.42 8.78 -14.54
N GLU A 278 4.21 9.67 -15.13
CA GLU A 278 4.44 11.02 -14.60
C GLU A 278 3.16 11.86 -14.63
N ARG A 279 2.97 12.66 -13.58
CA ARG A 279 1.83 13.56 -13.40
C ARG A 279 2.24 15.03 -13.64
N LEU A 280 1.26 15.88 -14.03
CA LEU A 280 1.52 17.31 -14.22
C LEU A 280 1.84 18.03 -12.90
N GLU A 281 1.40 17.50 -11.77
CA GLU A 281 1.72 18.03 -10.44
C GLU A 281 3.24 18.14 -10.18
N ARG A 282 4.08 17.36 -10.88
CA ARG A 282 5.54 17.46 -10.78
C ARG A 282 6.07 18.87 -11.06
N TYR A 283 5.40 19.63 -11.92
CA TYR A 283 5.78 21.00 -12.24
C TYR A 283 5.42 22.00 -11.14
N LEU A 284 4.48 21.66 -10.26
CA LEU A 284 4.09 22.49 -9.11
C LEU A 284 4.84 22.07 -7.85
N LEU A 285 5.08 20.78 -7.67
CA LEU A 285 5.63 20.21 -6.44
C LEU A 285 7.15 19.96 -6.49
N TRP A 286 7.84 20.33 -7.60
CA TRP A 286 9.30 20.20 -7.68
C TRP A 286 10.07 20.86 -6.52
N PRO A 287 9.59 21.97 -5.88
CA PRO A 287 10.35 22.58 -4.79
C PRO A 287 10.37 21.73 -3.51
N THR A 288 9.53 20.69 -3.42
CA THR A 288 9.54 19.73 -2.28
C THR A 288 10.79 18.85 -2.28
N GLY A 289 11.51 18.78 -3.40
CA GLY A 289 12.67 17.89 -3.58
C GLY A 289 12.30 16.43 -3.91
N VAL A 290 11.00 16.11 -3.99
CA VAL A 290 10.56 14.78 -4.45
C VAL A 290 10.73 14.69 -5.96
N LEU A 291 11.45 13.67 -6.42
CA LEU A 291 11.62 13.42 -7.85
C LEU A 291 10.26 13.02 -8.45
N SER A 292 9.76 13.83 -9.41
CA SER A 292 8.50 13.55 -10.13
C SER A 292 7.35 13.13 -9.21
N PRO A 293 6.81 14.02 -8.34
CA PRO A 293 5.66 13.73 -7.51
C PRO A 293 4.50 13.15 -8.33
N GLY A 294 3.75 12.22 -7.74
CA GLY A 294 2.65 11.53 -8.42
C GLY A 294 3.05 10.39 -9.37
N ALA A 295 4.31 10.30 -9.81
CA ALA A 295 4.75 9.21 -10.65
C ALA A 295 4.89 7.90 -9.89
N MET A 296 4.46 6.80 -10.50
CA MET A 296 4.60 5.45 -9.92
C MET A 296 6.07 5.04 -9.86
N ARG A 297 6.48 4.45 -8.73
CA ARG A 297 7.88 4.18 -8.45
C ARG A 297 8.17 2.82 -7.84
N GLN A 298 9.41 2.43 -7.95
CA GLN A 298 9.93 1.20 -7.39
C GLN A 298 9.95 1.24 -5.87
N TRP A 299 9.74 0.08 -5.24
CA TRP A 299 9.95 -0.11 -3.80
C TRP A 299 11.31 0.44 -3.34
N GLY A 300 11.31 1.05 -2.15
CA GLY A 300 12.50 1.69 -1.60
C GLY A 300 12.70 3.14 -2.09
N ARG A 301 11.75 3.68 -2.86
CA ARG A 301 11.82 5.05 -3.41
C ARG A 301 10.59 5.89 -3.06
N HIS A 302 9.76 5.44 -2.12
CA HIS A 302 8.53 6.11 -1.73
C HIS A 302 8.80 7.15 -0.65
N SER A 303 9.03 8.42 -1.07
CA SER A 303 8.91 9.56 -0.18
C SER A 303 7.43 9.74 0.17
N VAL A 304 7.10 9.76 1.46
CA VAL A 304 5.72 9.82 1.95
C VAL A 304 5.44 11.10 2.74
N ALA A 305 6.26 12.12 2.53
CA ALA A 305 6.08 13.47 3.02
C ALA A 305 6.58 14.47 1.98
N PHE A 306 5.85 15.56 1.78
CA PHE A 306 6.27 16.69 0.97
C PHE A 306 7.02 17.75 1.80
N VAL A 307 6.79 17.76 3.09
CA VAL A 307 7.46 18.68 4.03
C VAL A 307 8.24 17.88 5.05
N GLY A 308 9.57 18.00 5.00
CA GLY A 308 10.48 17.18 5.80
C GLY A 308 10.91 15.89 5.10
N LYS A 309 11.37 14.92 5.88
CA LYS A 309 11.87 13.64 5.37
C LYS A 309 11.12 12.48 6.04
N ARG A 310 10.35 11.75 5.28
CA ARG A 310 9.70 10.50 5.71
C ARG A 310 9.64 9.56 4.52
N HIS A 311 10.10 8.34 4.68
CA HIS A 311 10.08 7.31 3.67
C HIS A 311 9.25 6.12 4.14
N PHE A 312 8.53 5.49 3.20
CA PHE A 312 7.67 4.34 3.51
C PHE A 312 8.47 3.12 4.00
N ASP A 313 9.68 2.96 3.51
CA ASP A 313 10.62 1.87 3.83
C ASP A 313 11.63 2.23 4.95
N ASP A 314 11.43 3.35 5.66
CA ASP A 314 12.25 3.70 6.85
C ASP A 314 12.03 2.62 7.93
N PRO A 315 13.08 1.87 8.32
CA PRO A 315 12.95 0.80 9.29
C PRO A 315 12.54 1.29 10.68
N ASP A 316 12.74 2.56 10.99
CA ASP A 316 12.41 3.18 12.28
C ASP A 316 11.09 3.97 12.23
N LEU A 317 10.33 3.86 11.15
CA LEU A 317 9.13 4.67 10.93
C LEU A 317 8.10 4.51 12.05
N ILE A 318 7.89 3.28 12.50
CA ILE A 318 6.91 2.96 13.56
C ILE A 318 7.35 3.58 14.88
N GLU A 319 8.58 3.42 15.28
CA GLU A 319 9.16 3.96 16.52
C GLU A 319 9.10 5.49 16.61
N LYS A 320 9.22 6.17 15.44
CA LYS A 320 9.16 7.63 15.34
C LYS A 320 7.73 8.19 15.43
N ILE A 321 6.70 7.35 15.30
CA ILE A 321 5.28 7.78 15.27
C ILE A 321 4.47 7.21 16.42
N PHE A 322 4.78 5.97 16.85
CA PHE A 322 3.96 5.21 17.79
C PHE A 322 4.76 4.73 19.00
N GLN A 323 4.03 4.46 20.06
CA GLN A 323 4.46 3.69 21.21
C GLN A 323 3.39 2.63 21.54
N ARG A 324 3.76 1.58 22.27
CA ARG A 324 2.77 0.60 22.76
C ARG A 324 1.80 1.24 23.73
N VAL A 325 0.61 0.70 23.74
CA VAL A 325 -0.32 0.91 24.84
C VAL A 325 0.04 -0.07 25.94
N ASP A 326 0.33 0.44 27.15
CA ASP A 326 0.50 -0.39 28.32
C ASP A 326 -0.88 -1.03 28.63
N LEU A 327 -1.04 -2.29 28.25
CA LEU A 327 -2.21 -3.08 28.66
C LEU A 327 -2.00 -3.48 30.13
N HIS A 328 -2.60 -2.68 31.03
CA HIS A 328 -2.68 -2.99 32.45
C HIS A 328 -3.65 -4.15 32.73
#